data_8da72916d16d2a36a20f7972363244c7
#
_entry.id   8da72916d16d2a36a20f7972363244c7
#
_cell.length_a   1.000
_cell.length_b   1.000
_cell.length_c   1.000
_cell.angle_alpha   90.00
_cell.angle_beta   90.00
_cell.angle_gamma   90.00
#
_symmetry.space_group_name_H-M   'P 1'
#
loop_
_entity.id
_entity.type
_entity.pdbx_description
1 polymer ?
#
loop_
_entity_poly.entity_id
_entity_poly.type
_entity_poly.pdbx_seq_one_letter_code
_entity_poly.pdbx_strand_id
1 'polypeptide(L)'
;MKHCKKCSIIFYNITEERSSIKTMDNKIGYLNDNFKIFNIRDKKDIQFEYHNHDFNKIIIFINGNVTYFVDGIPYKLKPWDILFISNNEIHKPVIDSNVFYERIAIWISPEFMKKIVMLIVT
;
A
#
# COMPACT_ATOMS: atom_id res chain seq x y z
N MET A 1 -15.10 -8.42 -5.81
CA MET A 1 -14.52 -7.95 -5.62
C MET A 1 -14.16 -7.49 -4.44
N LYS A 2 -14.41 -7.97 -3.44
CA LYS A 2 -14.09 -7.55 -2.31
C LYS A 2 -12.70 -7.56 -2.08
N HIS A 3 -11.99 -8.39 -2.64
CA HIS A 3 -10.60 -8.41 -2.36
C HIS A 3 -9.98 -7.14 -2.86
N CYS A 4 -10.74 -6.37 -3.53
CA CYS A 4 -10.19 -5.21 -4.00
C CYS A 4 -10.02 -4.19 -3.03
N LYS A 5 -10.07 -4.45 -1.79
CA LYS A 5 -9.89 -3.54 -0.94
C LYS A 5 -8.63 -3.39 -0.45
N LYS A 6 -7.67 -4.08 -0.61
CA LYS A 6 -6.61 -3.92 0.16
C LYS A 6 -5.32 -4.00 -0.36
N CYS A 7 -4.39 -3.32 -0.06
CA CYS A 7 -3.10 -3.38 -0.14
C CYS A 7 -2.23 -2.47 -0.41
N SER A 8 -1.10 -2.30 -0.34
CA SER A 8 -0.28 -1.61 -0.58
C SER A 8 0.92 -1.51 -0.36
N ILE A 9 1.90 -1.09 -0.76
CA ILE A 9 3.05 -0.97 -0.42
C ILE A 9 3.89 -0.30 -1.24
N ILE A 10 4.72 0.33 -0.90
CA ILE A 10 5.44 1.14 -1.48
C ILE A 10 6.75 1.01 -1.10
N PHE A 11 7.68 0.78 -1.84
CA PHE A 11 8.88 0.51 -1.40
C PHE A 11 9.90 1.47 -1.48
N TYR A 12 9.89 2.27 -2.37
CA TYR A 12 10.87 3.15 -2.63
C TYR A 12 11.18 4.06 -1.54
N ASN A 13 10.27 4.40 -0.78
CA ASN A 13 10.60 5.25 0.25
C ASN A 13 10.99 4.54 1.40
N ILE A 14 10.67 3.34 1.45
CA ILE A 14 10.85 2.64 2.61
C ILE A 14 12.23 2.39 2.99
N THR A 15 13.12 2.37 2.06
CA THR A 15 14.46 2.10 2.44
C THR A 15 14.98 3.09 3.41
N GLU A 16 14.61 4.30 3.32
CA GLU A 16 15.12 5.21 4.25
C GLU A 16 14.35 5.23 5.47
N GLU A 17 13.12 5.01 5.39
CA GLU A 17 12.33 5.05 6.56
C GLU A 17 12.48 3.85 7.42
N ARG A 18 12.99 2.78 6.85
CA ARG A 18 13.14 1.63 7.63
C ARG A 18 14.04 1.80 8.77
N SER A 19 14.99 2.64 8.67
CA SER A 19 15.91 2.79 9.77
C SER A 19 15.22 3.49 10.93
N SER A 20 14.18 4.19 10.69
CA SER A 20 13.55 4.87 11.79
C SER A 20 12.36 4.13 12.32
N ILE A 21 12.07 3.00 11.80
CA ILE A 21 10.99 2.28 12.29
C ILE A 21 11.25 1.51 13.45
N LYS A 22 11.94 1.94 14.38
CA LYS A 22 12.17 1.16 15.50
C LYS A 22 11.26 1.57 16.55
N THR A 23 10.10 2.01 16.28
CA THR A 23 9.23 2.46 17.31
C THR A 23 8.27 1.38 17.64
N MET A 24 7.55 1.56 18.67
CA MET A 24 6.65 0.59 19.08
C MET A 24 5.43 0.57 18.23
N ASP A 25 5.14 1.56 17.47
CA ASP A 25 3.97 1.49 16.66
C ASP A 25 4.41 1.02 15.28
N ASN A 26 3.66 0.26 14.61
CA ASN A 26 4.02 -0.32 13.34
C ASN A 26 3.76 0.61 12.16
N LYS A 27 3.76 1.89 12.41
CA LYS A 27 3.45 2.85 11.36
C LYS A 27 4.65 3.08 10.47
N ILE A 28 4.46 3.02 9.20
CA ILE A 28 5.51 3.22 8.22
C ILE A 28 5.10 4.29 7.23
N GLY A 29 5.97 5.23 6.98
CA GLY A 29 5.75 6.25 5.97
C GLY A 29 4.87 7.38 6.41
N TYR A 30 5.05 8.51 5.82
CA TYR A 30 4.30 9.71 6.17
C TYR A 30 3.86 10.42 4.89
N LEU A 31 2.69 11.00 4.92
CA LEU A 31 2.17 11.74 3.79
C LEU A 31 1.87 13.16 4.25
N ASN A 32 2.60 14.12 3.70
CA ASN A 32 2.39 15.52 4.04
C ASN A 32 1.60 16.27 2.97
N ASP A 33 1.24 15.61 1.90
CA ASP A 33 0.50 16.22 0.81
C ASP A 33 -0.91 15.64 0.77
N ASN A 34 -1.75 16.16 -0.08
CA ASN A 34 -3.09 15.61 -0.24
C ASN A 34 -3.03 14.22 -0.85
N PHE A 35 -2.14 14.00 -1.78
CA PHE A 35 -1.93 12.69 -2.36
C PHE A 35 -0.56 12.60 -3.02
N LYS A 36 -0.12 11.37 -3.27
CA LYS A 36 1.08 11.08 -4.03
C LYS A 36 0.82 9.87 -4.90
N ILE A 37 1.39 9.85 -6.10
CA ILE A 37 1.24 8.73 -7.02
C ILE A 37 2.61 8.23 -7.40
N PHE A 38 2.80 6.93 -7.36
CA PHE A 38 4.07 6.31 -7.66
C PHE A 38 3.85 5.21 -8.71
N ASN A 39 4.74 5.13 -9.69
CA ASN A 39 4.73 4.05 -10.65
C ASN A 39 6.02 3.28 -10.39
N ILE A 40 5.93 2.08 -9.89
CA ILE A 40 7.07 1.34 -9.39
C ILE A 40 7.20 -0.01 -10.07
N ARG A 41 8.39 -0.34 -10.52
CA ARG A 41 8.69 -1.66 -11.05
C ARG A 41 10.03 -2.06 -10.49
N ASP A 42 10.07 -2.99 -9.59
CA ASP A 42 11.31 -3.39 -8.96
C ASP A 42 11.32 -4.91 -8.68
N LYS A 43 12.46 -5.39 -8.19
CA LYS A 43 12.65 -6.79 -7.94
C LYS A 43 13.52 -6.86 -6.71
N LYS A 44 12.96 -6.47 -5.60
CA LYS A 44 13.70 -6.36 -4.34
C LYS A 44 13.34 -7.49 -3.40
N ASP A 45 14.37 -8.02 -2.77
CA ASP A 45 14.17 -9.07 -1.79
C ASP A 45 14.01 -8.39 -0.44
N ILE A 46 12.84 -7.93 -0.14
CA ILE A 46 12.56 -7.25 1.09
C ILE A 46 11.44 -7.98 1.81
N GLN A 47 11.68 -8.27 3.07
CA GLN A 47 10.67 -8.89 3.90
C GLN A 47 9.98 -7.78 4.68
N PHE A 48 8.66 -7.75 4.63
CA PHE A 48 7.91 -6.74 5.34
C PHE A 48 7.21 -7.36 6.53
N GLU A 49 7.24 -6.64 7.64
CA GLU A 49 6.46 -7.02 8.78
C GLU A 49 5.10 -6.35 8.69
N TYR A 50 4.16 -6.77 9.50
CA TYR A 50 2.87 -6.12 9.54
C TYR A 50 3.05 -4.66 9.97
N HIS A 51 2.38 -3.77 9.28
CA HIS A 51 2.51 -2.33 9.54
C HIS A 51 1.23 -1.61 9.14
N ASN A 52 1.16 -0.34 9.46
CA ASN A 52 0.04 0.49 9.07
C ASN A 52 0.52 1.88 8.67
N HIS A 53 -0.37 2.68 8.18
CA HIS A 53 -0.09 4.05 7.77
C HIS A 53 -1.23 4.94 8.22
N ASP A 54 -1.01 6.25 8.33
CA ASP A 54 -2.07 7.17 8.69
C ASP A 54 -2.69 7.80 7.44
N PHE A 55 -2.57 7.19 6.30
CA PHE A 55 -3.18 7.64 5.07
C PHE A 55 -3.74 6.42 4.34
N ASN A 56 -4.62 6.67 3.39
CA ASN A 56 -5.22 5.61 2.60
C ASN A 56 -4.33 5.26 1.43
N LYS A 57 -4.32 4.01 1.02
CA LYS A 57 -3.53 3.57 -0.10
C LYS A 57 -4.37 2.83 -1.10
N ILE A 58 -4.07 3.07 -2.37
CA ILE A 58 -4.66 2.31 -3.45
C ILE A 58 -3.50 1.71 -4.22
N ILE A 59 -3.57 0.41 -4.46
CA ILE A 59 -2.58 -0.26 -5.28
C ILE A 59 -3.27 -0.78 -6.52
N ILE A 60 -2.76 -0.40 -7.68
CA ILE A 60 -3.20 -0.98 -8.93
C ILE A 60 -2.10 -1.95 -9.33
N PHE A 61 -2.37 -3.23 -9.26
CA PHE A 61 -1.38 -4.26 -9.51
C PHE A 61 -1.26 -4.50 -11.01
N ILE A 62 -0.05 -4.47 -11.54
CA ILE A 62 0.15 -4.65 -12.97
C ILE A 62 0.80 -6.00 -13.24
N ASN A 63 1.89 -6.32 -12.56
CA ASN A 63 2.58 -7.56 -12.79
C ASN A 63 3.38 -7.99 -11.58
N GLY A 64 3.58 -9.28 -11.41
CA GLY A 64 4.36 -9.78 -10.30
C GLY A 64 3.71 -10.99 -9.65
N ASN A 65 4.21 -11.33 -8.47
CA ASN A 65 3.65 -12.44 -7.70
C ASN A 65 3.61 -11.96 -6.25
N VAL A 66 2.44 -11.52 -5.82
CA VAL A 66 2.32 -10.93 -4.51
C VAL A 66 1.00 -11.32 -3.85
N THR A 67 1.08 -11.59 -2.56
CA THR A 67 -0.10 -11.82 -1.75
C THR A 67 -0.08 -10.79 -0.63
N TYR A 68 -1.18 -10.07 -0.47
CA TYR A 68 -1.25 -9.12 0.59
C TYR A 68 -2.10 -9.67 1.72
N PHE A 69 -1.60 -9.55 2.93
CA PHE A 69 -2.36 -9.91 4.11
C PHE A 69 -2.87 -8.61 4.72
N VAL A 70 -4.17 -8.46 4.81
CA VAL A 70 -4.76 -7.28 5.41
C VAL A 70 -5.70 -7.74 6.49
N ASP A 71 -5.46 -7.31 7.71
CA ASP A 71 -6.20 -7.74 8.88
C ASP A 71 -6.24 -9.28 8.93
N GLY A 72 -5.14 -9.91 8.56
CA GLY A 72 -5.01 -11.35 8.61
C GLY A 72 -5.62 -12.11 7.44
N ILE A 73 -6.23 -11.41 6.50
CA ILE A 73 -6.87 -12.04 5.35
C ILE A 73 -5.95 -11.95 4.14
N PRO A 74 -5.66 -13.07 3.48
CA PRO A 74 -4.80 -13.04 2.31
C PRO A 74 -5.55 -12.67 1.03
N TYR A 75 -4.94 -11.84 0.22
CA TYR A 75 -5.47 -11.44 -1.07
C TYR A 75 -4.37 -11.66 -2.12
N LYS A 76 -4.54 -12.64 -2.97
CA LYS A 76 -3.60 -12.89 -4.04
C LYS A 76 -3.97 -11.99 -5.21
N LEU A 77 -3.08 -11.12 -5.61
CA LEU A 77 -3.40 -10.14 -6.64
C LEU A 77 -3.17 -10.69 -8.04
N LYS A 78 -4.04 -10.32 -8.94
CA LYS A 78 -3.92 -10.61 -10.36
C LYS A 78 -3.80 -9.29 -11.12
N PRO A 79 -3.20 -9.29 -12.30
CA PRO A 79 -3.03 -8.06 -13.06
C PRO A 79 -4.32 -7.25 -13.16
N TRP A 80 -4.20 -5.98 -12.88
CA TRP A 80 -5.25 -4.98 -12.88
C TRP A 80 -6.22 -5.06 -11.70
N ASP A 81 -5.92 -5.89 -10.73
CA ASP A 81 -6.66 -5.81 -9.47
C ASP A 81 -6.34 -4.48 -8.79
N ILE A 82 -7.33 -3.92 -8.13
CA ILE A 82 -7.17 -2.70 -7.37
C ILE A 82 -7.41 -3.03 -5.91
N LEU A 83 -6.45 -2.63 -5.09
CA LEU A 83 -6.54 -2.97 -3.74
C LEU A 83 -6.54 -1.72 -2.93
N PHE A 84 -7.48 -1.56 -2.03
CA PHE A 84 -7.60 -0.37 -1.20
C PHE A 84 -7.32 -0.73 0.24
N ILE A 85 -6.39 0.00 0.87
CA ILE A 85 -6.12 -0.15 2.28
C ILE A 85 -6.46 1.14 2.97
N SER A 86 -7.37 1.07 3.91
CA SER A 86 -7.76 2.24 4.68
C SER A 86 -6.64 2.63 5.63
N ASN A 87 -6.62 3.89 6.00
CA ASN A 87 -5.63 4.36 6.97
C ASN A 87 -5.74 3.56 8.26
N ASN A 88 -4.61 3.27 8.84
CA ASN A 88 -4.46 2.51 10.08
C ASN A 88 -4.81 1.03 9.99
N GLU A 89 -5.12 0.52 8.83
CA GLU A 89 -5.39 -0.90 8.66
C GLU A 89 -4.06 -1.66 8.62
N ILE A 90 -3.95 -2.73 9.38
CA ILE A 90 -2.69 -3.49 9.46
C ILE A 90 -2.55 -4.41 8.27
N HIS A 91 -1.43 -4.37 7.64
CA HIS A 91 -1.21 -5.14 6.43
C HIS A 91 0.26 -5.47 6.19
N LYS A 92 0.50 -6.45 5.35
CA LYS A 92 1.86 -6.72 4.84
C LYS A 92 1.78 -7.44 3.52
N PRO A 93 2.69 -7.16 2.59
CA PRO A 93 2.79 -7.92 1.36
C PRO A 93 3.77 -9.06 1.53
N VAL A 94 3.51 -10.16 0.84
CA VAL A 94 4.47 -11.24 0.69
C VAL A 94 4.79 -11.28 -0.79
N ILE A 95 6.01 -10.97 -1.15
CA ILE A 95 6.43 -10.75 -2.52
C ILE A 95 7.43 -11.79 -2.95
N ASP A 96 7.24 -12.35 -4.14
CA ASP A 96 8.23 -13.24 -4.73
C ASP A 96 9.27 -12.36 -5.41
N SER A 97 10.45 -12.29 -4.84
CA SER A 97 11.50 -11.41 -5.34
C SER A 97 12.17 -11.91 -6.61
N ASN A 98 11.78 -13.07 -7.11
CA ASN A 98 12.33 -13.58 -8.35
C ASN A 98 11.61 -13.01 -9.57
N VAL A 99 10.52 -12.29 -9.36
CA VAL A 99 9.71 -11.73 -10.42
C VAL A 99 9.61 -10.23 -10.22
N PHE A 100 9.66 -9.46 -11.30
CA PHE A 100 9.45 -8.04 -11.17
C PHE A 100 8.06 -7.76 -10.64
N TYR A 101 7.97 -6.85 -9.72
CA TYR A 101 6.70 -6.43 -9.13
C TYR A 101 6.41 -5.02 -9.65
N GLU A 102 5.37 -4.92 -10.45
CA GLU A 102 5.01 -3.66 -11.08
C GLU A 102 3.64 -3.22 -10.60
N ARG A 103 3.54 -2.00 -10.14
CA ARG A 103 2.30 -1.47 -9.58
C ARG A 103 2.27 0.05 -9.63
N ILE A 104 1.07 0.58 -9.54
CA ILE A 104 0.88 2.00 -9.31
C ILE A 104 0.36 2.11 -7.89
N ALA A 105 1.01 2.91 -7.09
CA ALA A 105 0.61 3.12 -5.71
C ALA A 105 0.16 4.56 -5.52
N ILE A 106 -0.98 4.75 -4.90
CA ILE A 106 -1.52 6.07 -4.65
C ILE A 106 -1.75 6.22 -3.17
N TRP A 107 -1.14 7.24 -2.59
CA TRP A 107 -1.34 7.59 -1.19
C TRP A 107 -2.29 8.77 -1.15
N ILE A 108 -3.31 8.72 -0.33
CA ILE A 108 -4.30 9.79 -0.24
C ILE A 108 -4.55 10.11 1.22
N SER A 109 -4.47 11.38 1.59
CA SER A 109 -4.73 11.76 2.97
C SER A 109 -6.19 11.54 3.31
N PRO A 110 -6.51 11.21 4.55
CA PRO A 110 -7.92 11.03 4.93
C PRO A 110 -8.74 12.27 4.70
N GLU A 111 -8.17 13.45 4.93
CA GLU A 111 -8.89 14.70 4.76
C GLU A 111 -9.21 14.96 3.29
N PHE A 112 -8.27 14.67 2.41
CA PHE A 112 -8.50 14.88 0.99
C PHE A 112 -9.52 13.86 0.48
N MET A 113 -9.44 12.62 0.97
CA MET A 113 -10.39 11.59 0.59
C MET A 113 -11.81 12.01 0.98
N LYS A 114 -11.98 12.61 2.14
CA LYS A 114 -13.27 13.09 2.55
C LYS A 114 -13.79 14.15 1.62
N LYS A 115 -12.97 15.08 1.20
CA LYS A 115 -13.38 16.14 0.29
C LYS A 115 -13.83 15.56 -1.05
N ILE A 116 -13.09 14.57 -1.57
CA ILE A 116 -13.45 13.97 -2.83
C ILE A 116 -14.80 13.27 -2.72
N VAL A 117 -15.03 12.53 -1.65
CA VAL A 117 -16.27 11.83 -1.46
C VAL A 117 -17.44 12.79 -1.37
N MET A 118 -17.24 13.89 -0.65
CA MET A 118 -18.31 14.90 -0.53
C MET A 118 -18.66 15.49 -1.89
N LEU A 119 -17.67 15.72 -2.73
CA LEU A 119 -17.94 16.27 -4.04
C LEU A 119 -18.67 15.27 -4.95
N ILE A 120 -18.43 14.01 -4.76
CA ILE A 120 -19.06 13.01 -5.60
C ILE A 120 -20.50 12.73 -5.17
N VAL A 121 -20.77 12.73 -3.88
CA VAL A 121 -22.09 12.34 -3.41
C VAL A 121 -23.06 13.50 -3.27
N THR A 122 -22.61 14.71 -3.43
CA THR A 122 -23.54 15.84 -3.43
C THR A 122 -23.85 16.19 -4.87
#